data_da237e3e7870266a643d42168e04805c
#
_entry.id   da237e3e7870266a643d42168e04805c
#
_cell.length_a   1.000
_cell.length_b   1.000
_cell.length_c   1.000
_cell.angle_alpha   90.00
_cell.angle_beta   90.00
_cell.angle_gamma   90.00
#
_symmetry.space_group_name_H-M   'P 1'
#
loop_
_entity.id
_entity.type
_entity.pdbx_description
1 polymer ?
#
loop_
_entity_poly.entity_id
_entity_poly.type
_entity_poly.pdbx_seq_one_letter_code
_entity_poly.pdbx_strand_id
1 'polypeptide(L)'
;MIPWLQPDEPFPPVEQALAQPNGLLCAGGDLSLERLLDAYRRGIYPWYSGSEPILWWSPDPRMVLVCEELKVSRSLGKSVRNRGYELRIDTAFRRVLAGCAGPRRDEGGTWLGADMRRAYAALHRAGYAHSVETWKDGELLGGLYGVALGRMFYGESMFSRATDASKVALVGLVGELRARGFPLVDCQMRTPLLASLGAREIPRNVFLRQLSALVNYADPPATWQRRRA
;
A
#
# COMPACT_ATOMS: atom_id res chain seq x y z
N MET A 1 -3.66 -22.99 16.06
CA MET A 1 -4.29 -21.82 16.75
C MET A 1 -3.34 -20.65 16.53
N ILE A 2 -3.83 -19.48 16.10
CA ILE A 2 -2.99 -18.28 15.96
C ILE A 2 -2.86 -17.57 17.32
N PRO A 3 -1.72 -16.91 17.62
CA PRO A 3 -1.57 -16.09 18.81
C PRO A 3 -2.57 -14.93 18.85
N TRP A 4 -3.01 -14.60 20.08
CA TRP A 4 -3.79 -13.38 20.35
C TRP A 4 -2.89 -12.39 21.08
N LEU A 5 -2.60 -11.24 20.44
CA LEU A 5 -1.71 -10.23 20.98
C LEU A 5 -2.45 -9.25 21.90
N GLN A 6 -1.84 -8.92 23.02
CA GLN A 6 -2.16 -7.73 23.80
C GLN A 6 -1.50 -6.49 23.15
N PRO A 7 -1.96 -5.26 23.47
CA PRO A 7 -1.37 -4.05 22.88
C PRO A 7 0.15 -3.93 22.99
N ASP A 8 0.73 -4.39 24.12
CA ASP A 8 2.17 -4.25 24.39
C ASP A 8 3.00 -5.49 23.98
N GLU A 9 2.37 -6.54 23.49
CA GLU A 9 3.09 -7.75 23.10
C GLU A 9 3.74 -7.60 21.72
N PRO A 10 4.99 -8.08 21.54
CA PRO A 10 5.66 -8.04 20.24
C PRO A 10 5.00 -9.01 19.25
N PHE A 11 5.14 -8.73 17.96
CA PHE A 11 4.72 -9.68 16.93
C PHE A 11 5.51 -10.99 17.02
N PRO A 12 4.85 -12.14 16.82
CA PRO A 12 5.56 -13.41 16.68
C PRO A 12 6.45 -13.40 15.42
N PRO A 13 7.44 -14.30 15.34
CA PRO A 13 8.24 -14.47 14.13
C PRO A 13 7.34 -14.77 12.92
N VAL A 14 7.60 -14.11 11.80
CA VAL A 14 6.76 -14.22 10.58
C VAL A 14 6.76 -15.63 9.98
N GLU A 15 7.76 -16.44 10.30
CA GLU A 15 7.87 -17.85 9.93
C GLU A 15 6.73 -18.69 10.53
N GLN A 16 6.10 -18.22 11.60
CA GLN A 16 4.95 -18.88 12.25
C GLN A 16 3.62 -18.58 11.54
N ALA A 17 3.62 -17.70 10.52
CA ALA A 17 2.42 -17.43 9.75
C ALA A 17 1.89 -18.71 9.09
N LEU A 18 0.58 -18.89 9.13
CA LEU A 18 -0.09 -20.09 8.60
C LEU A 18 0.12 -20.23 7.08
N ALA A 19 0.18 -21.44 6.60
CA ALA A 19 0.08 -21.75 5.19
C ALA A 19 -1.37 -21.66 4.69
N GLN A 20 -2.36 -21.93 5.57
CA GLN A 20 -3.79 -21.83 5.30
C GLN A 20 -4.53 -21.27 6.52
N PRO A 21 -5.18 -20.10 6.41
CA PRO A 21 -5.11 -19.16 5.29
C PRO A 21 -3.70 -18.56 5.14
N ASN A 22 -3.24 -18.40 3.89
CA ASN A 22 -1.85 -18.02 3.59
C ASN A 22 -1.45 -16.69 4.24
N GLY A 23 -0.49 -16.79 5.16
CA GLY A 23 0.13 -15.63 5.79
C GLY A 23 -0.56 -15.11 7.04
N LEU A 24 -1.68 -15.69 7.51
CA LEU A 24 -2.27 -15.30 8.78
C LEU A 24 -1.30 -15.59 9.93
N LEU A 25 -0.88 -14.53 10.63
CA LEU A 25 0.15 -14.62 11.66
C LEU A 25 -0.42 -14.58 13.07
N CYS A 26 -1.25 -13.59 13.37
CA CYS A 26 -1.83 -13.40 14.70
C CYS A 26 -3.07 -12.51 14.64
N ALA A 27 -3.79 -12.42 15.76
CA ALA A 27 -4.94 -11.53 15.93
C ALA A 27 -4.76 -10.62 17.14
N GLY A 28 -5.57 -9.55 17.26
CA GLY A 28 -5.54 -8.63 18.40
C GLY A 28 -4.51 -7.51 18.26
N GLY A 29 -4.03 -7.00 19.41
CA GLY A 29 -3.21 -5.79 19.43
C GLY A 29 -4.03 -4.53 19.15
N ASP A 30 -3.37 -3.50 18.62
CA ASP A 30 -3.96 -2.21 18.28
C ASP A 30 -3.46 -1.67 16.92
N LEU A 31 -4.00 -0.53 16.49
CA LEU A 31 -3.59 0.18 15.25
C LEU A 31 -2.82 1.47 15.57
N SER A 32 -2.09 1.51 16.68
CA SER A 32 -1.22 2.65 17.00
C SER A 32 -0.16 2.89 15.93
N LEU A 33 0.36 4.10 15.88
CA LEU A 33 1.42 4.47 14.94
C LEU A 33 2.63 3.55 15.09
N GLU A 34 3.04 3.32 16.33
CA GLU A 34 4.19 2.48 16.71
C GLU A 34 3.98 1.04 16.29
N ARG A 35 2.80 0.49 16.53
CA ARG A 35 2.42 -0.88 16.17
C ARG A 35 2.45 -1.07 14.64
N LEU A 36 1.87 -0.14 13.91
CA LEU A 36 1.87 -0.19 12.44
C LEU A 36 3.28 -0.09 11.86
N LEU A 37 4.11 0.82 12.37
CA LEU A 37 5.49 0.96 11.92
C LEU A 37 6.32 -0.28 12.25
N ASP A 38 6.13 -0.91 13.42
CA ASP A 38 6.80 -2.18 13.75
C ASP A 38 6.34 -3.30 12.82
N ALA A 39 5.04 -3.41 12.54
CA ALA A 39 4.49 -4.37 11.59
C ALA A 39 5.14 -4.23 10.20
N TYR A 40 5.16 -3.02 9.64
CA TYR A 40 5.75 -2.76 8.34
C TYR A 40 7.24 -3.09 8.29
N ARG A 41 8.01 -2.76 9.35
CA ARG A 41 9.43 -3.14 9.43
C ARG A 41 9.67 -4.65 9.37
N ARG A 42 8.70 -5.44 9.80
CA ARG A 42 8.76 -6.90 9.83
C ARG A 42 8.09 -7.58 8.62
N GLY A 43 7.57 -6.79 7.67
CA GLY A 43 6.84 -7.34 6.51
C GLY A 43 5.44 -7.86 6.88
N ILE A 44 4.87 -7.33 7.96
CA ILE A 44 3.53 -7.63 8.46
C ILE A 44 2.61 -6.48 8.12
N TYR A 45 1.34 -6.78 7.81
CA TYR A 45 0.32 -5.76 7.59
C TYR A 45 -1.04 -6.17 8.17
N PRO A 46 -1.89 -5.22 8.57
CA PRO A 46 -3.24 -5.50 9.05
C PRO A 46 -4.21 -5.69 7.87
N TRP A 47 -5.03 -6.72 7.94
CA TRP A 47 -6.15 -6.92 7.02
C TRP A 47 -7.25 -7.74 7.67
N TYR A 48 -8.43 -7.13 7.83
CA TYR A 48 -9.61 -7.72 8.48
C TYR A 48 -10.87 -6.98 8.02
N SER A 49 -12.05 -7.56 8.24
CA SER A 49 -13.32 -7.00 7.76
C SER A 49 -14.39 -7.00 8.85
N GLY A 50 -15.27 -6.01 8.81
CA GLY A 50 -16.47 -5.96 9.62
C GLY A 50 -16.19 -5.99 11.12
N SER A 51 -16.74 -7.01 11.81
CA SER A 51 -16.61 -7.23 13.25
C SER A 51 -15.46 -8.16 13.63
N GLU A 52 -14.63 -8.55 12.68
CA GLU A 52 -13.44 -9.35 12.96
C GLU A 52 -12.47 -8.57 13.87
N PRO A 53 -11.70 -9.26 14.72
CA PRO A 53 -10.58 -8.64 15.39
C PRO A 53 -9.53 -8.17 14.39
N ILE A 54 -8.60 -7.33 14.82
CA ILE A 54 -7.44 -6.98 13.98
C ILE A 54 -6.70 -8.27 13.65
N LEU A 55 -6.53 -8.58 12.37
CA LEU A 55 -5.77 -9.72 11.87
C LEU A 55 -4.50 -9.20 11.19
N TRP A 56 -3.37 -9.86 11.48
CA TRP A 56 -2.05 -9.51 10.98
C TRP A 56 -1.52 -10.60 10.07
N TRP A 57 -0.95 -10.18 8.93
CA TRP A 57 -0.62 -11.07 7.83
C TRP A 57 0.82 -10.88 7.34
N SER A 58 1.46 -11.98 6.97
CA SER A 58 2.73 -12.04 6.23
C SER A 58 2.73 -13.22 5.26
N PRO A 59 2.12 -13.09 4.07
CA PRO A 59 1.97 -14.20 3.13
C PRO A 59 3.29 -14.67 2.50
N ASP A 60 3.28 -15.93 2.07
CA ASP A 60 4.33 -16.55 1.30
C ASP A 60 3.71 -17.36 0.13
N PRO A 61 3.94 -16.99 -1.14
CA PRO A 61 4.85 -15.93 -1.60
C PRO A 61 4.31 -14.52 -1.37
N ARG A 62 5.21 -13.51 -1.46
CA ARG A 62 4.90 -12.08 -1.41
C ARG A 62 4.88 -11.47 -2.79
N MET A 63 3.83 -10.73 -3.12
CA MET A 63 3.73 -9.98 -4.37
C MET A 63 4.47 -8.66 -4.27
N VAL A 64 5.40 -8.40 -5.22
CA VAL A 64 6.19 -7.16 -5.27
C VAL A 64 6.24 -6.59 -6.68
N LEU A 65 6.35 -5.27 -6.77
CA LEU A 65 6.64 -4.57 -8.02
C LEU A 65 8.01 -3.89 -7.90
N VAL A 66 8.96 -4.34 -8.70
CA VAL A 66 10.25 -3.65 -8.86
C VAL A 66 9.98 -2.40 -9.69
N CYS A 67 10.33 -1.22 -9.17
CA CYS A 67 9.99 0.05 -9.80
C CYS A 67 10.51 0.15 -11.25
N GLU A 68 11.72 -0.36 -11.51
CA GLU A 68 12.33 -0.36 -12.86
C GLU A 68 11.63 -1.32 -13.84
N GLU A 69 10.86 -2.28 -13.36
CA GLU A 69 10.20 -3.31 -14.15
C GLU A 69 8.72 -3.02 -14.41
N LEU A 70 8.22 -1.83 -14.05
CA LEU A 70 6.83 -1.45 -14.31
C LEU A 70 6.52 -1.55 -15.81
N LYS A 71 5.51 -2.36 -16.14
CA LYS A 71 5.03 -2.53 -17.52
C LYS A 71 3.88 -1.58 -17.82
N VAL A 72 4.11 -0.62 -18.70
CA VAL A 72 3.09 0.30 -19.19
C VAL A 72 2.68 -0.13 -20.60
N SER A 73 1.49 -0.74 -20.73
CA SER A 73 0.96 -1.13 -22.05
C SER A 73 0.75 0.09 -22.96
N ARG A 74 0.66 -0.13 -24.29
CA ARG A 74 0.39 0.94 -25.26
C ARG A 74 -0.90 1.71 -24.94
N SER A 75 -1.97 0.99 -24.52
CA SER A 75 -3.25 1.61 -24.14
C SER A 75 -3.12 2.45 -22.86
N LEU A 76 -2.45 1.94 -21.83
CA LEU A 76 -2.21 2.71 -20.61
C LEU A 76 -1.34 3.94 -20.90
N GLY A 77 -0.30 3.81 -21.73
CA GLY A 77 0.52 4.94 -22.15
C GLY A 77 -0.28 6.02 -22.91
N LYS A 78 -1.30 5.63 -23.72
CA LYS A 78 -2.25 6.59 -24.29
C LYS A 78 -3.11 7.26 -23.22
N SER A 79 -3.59 6.52 -22.24
CA SER A 79 -4.37 7.08 -21.13
C SER A 79 -3.56 8.11 -20.33
N VAL A 80 -2.30 7.82 -20.03
CA VAL A 80 -1.37 8.76 -19.35
C VAL A 80 -1.20 10.07 -20.11
N ARG A 81 -1.04 10.00 -21.44
CA ARG A 81 -0.74 11.20 -22.24
C ARG A 81 -1.97 11.99 -22.71
N ASN A 82 -3.07 11.29 -23.02
CA ASN A 82 -4.13 11.88 -23.86
C ASN A 82 -5.47 12.10 -23.13
N ARG A 83 -5.63 11.62 -21.88
CA ARG A 83 -6.90 11.77 -21.17
C ARG A 83 -7.06 13.08 -20.41
N GLY A 84 -6.01 13.92 -20.38
CA GLY A 84 -6.02 15.17 -19.61
C GLY A 84 -6.05 14.92 -18.09
N TYR A 85 -5.50 13.80 -17.65
CA TYR A 85 -5.37 13.50 -16.22
C TYR A 85 -4.24 14.32 -15.61
N GLU A 86 -4.54 14.97 -14.49
CA GLU A 86 -3.57 15.66 -13.64
C GLU A 86 -3.22 14.77 -12.45
N LEU A 87 -1.92 14.57 -12.23
CA LEU A 87 -1.42 13.84 -11.06
C LEU A 87 -1.11 14.82 -9.93
N ARG A 88 -1.63 14.52 -8.76
CA ARG A 88 -1.32 15.25 -7.52
C ARG A 88 -0.86 14.25 -6.45
N ILE A 89 -0.09 14.74 -5.47
CA ILE A 89 0.44 13.93 -4.37
C ILE A 89 0.05 14.61 -3.07
N ASP A 90 -0.53 13.85 -2.14
CA ASP A 90 -0.91 14.28 -0.79
C ASP A 90 -1.84 15.49 -0.72
N THR A 91 -2.59 15.78 -1.79
CA THR A 91 -3.51 16.93 -1.82
C THR A 91 -4.91 16.56 -1.29
N ALA A 92 -5.27 15.28 -1.31
CA ALA A 92 -6.59 14.82 -0.91
C ALA A 92 -6.57 13.42 -0.24
N PHE A 93 -5.59 13.13 0.61
CA PHE A 93 -5.37 11.81 1.22
C PHE A 93 -6.66 11.19 1.80
N ARG A 94 -7.43 11.96 2.59
CA ARG A 94 -8.69 11.48 3.16
C ARG A 94 -9.74 11.12 2.10
N ARG A 95 -9.78 11.84 0.97
CA ARG A 95 -10.68 11.55 -0.16
C ARG A 95 -10.24 10.27 -0.87
N VAL A 96 -8.93 10.02 -0.97
CA VAL A 96 -8.39 8.75 -1.50
C VAL A 96 -8.77 7.60 -0.59
N LEU A 97 -8.59 7.71 0.74
CA LEU A 97 -9.05 6.68 1.70
C LEU A 97 -10.55 6.39 1.55
N ALA A 98 -11.38 7.43 1.44
CA ALA A 98 -12.81 7.26 1.22
C ALA A 98 -13.13 6.57 -0.12
N GLY A 99 -12.39 6.89 -1.18
CA GLY A 99 -12.50 6.22 -2.48
C GLY A 99 -12.14 4.74 -2.41
N CYS A 100 -11.07 4.40 -1.69
CA CYS A 100 -10.63 3.03 -1.49
C CYS A 100 -11.57 2.21 -0.58
N ALA A 101 -12.27 2.88 0.34
CA ALA A 101 -13.27 2.27 1.23
C ALA A 101 -14.65 2.11 0.57
N GLY A 102 -14.84 2.59 -0.65
CA GLY A 102 -16.08 2.47 -1.39
C GLY A 102 -16.44 1.01 -1.71
N PRO A 103 -17.73 0.73 -2.01
CA PRO A 103 -18.18 -0.62 -2.35
C PRO A 103 -17.42 -1.14 -3.58
N ARG A 104 -16.87 -2.32 -3.46
CA ARG A 104 -16.30 -3.07 -4.59
C ARG A 104 -17.39 -3.89 -5.24
N ARG A 105 -17.35 -4.05 -6.58
CA ARG A 105 -18.42 -4.72 -7.35
C ARG A 105 -18.67 -6.16 -6.91
N ASP A 106 -17.69 -6.82 -6.30
CA ASP A 106 -17.71 -8.27 -6.04
C ASP A 106 -17.57 -8.65 -4.55
N GLU A 107 -17.53 -7.68 -3.62
CA GLU A 107 -17.31 -7.96 -2.20
C GLU A 107 -18.36 -7.24 -1.33
N GLY A 108 -19.04 -7.98 -0.47
CA GLY A 108 -20.11 -7.50 0.41
C GLY A 108 -19.66 -6.57 1.56
N GLY A 109 -18.56 -5.84 1.40
CA GLY A 109 -18.04 -4.92 2.41
C GLY A 109 -16.67 -4.34 2.04
N THR A 110 -16.16 -3.48 2.91
CA THR A 110 -14.78 -2.97 2.80
C THR A 110 -13.97 -3.36 4.01
N TRP A 111 -12.74 -3.86 3.79
CA TRP A 111 -11.77 -4.08 4.86
C TRP A 111 -11.24 -2.76 5.46
N LEU A 112 -11.37 -1.64 4.72
CA LEU A 112 -10.92 -0.33 5.16
C LEU A 112 -11.99 0.35 6.05
N GLY A 113 -12.23 -0.25 7.21
CA GLY A 113 -13.17 0.24 8.22
C GLY A 113 -12.78 1.61 8.80
N ALA A 114 -13.61 2.12 9.72
CA ALA A 114 -13.39 3.44 10.32
C ALA A 114 -12.07 3.51 11.09
N ASP A 115 -11.70 2.44 11.80
CA ASP A 115 -10.47 2.35 12.61
C ASP A 115 -9.23 2.37 11.72
N MET A 116 -9.22 1.55 10.66
CA MET A 116 -8.16 1.55 9.66
C MET A 116 -7.99 2.91 9.01
N ARG A 117 -9.07 3.57 8.62
CA ARG A 117 -9.00 4.93 8.05
C ARG A 117 -8.43 5.95 9.03
N ARG A 118 -8.77 5.85 10.33
CA ARG A 118 -8.16 6.71 11.37
C ARG A 118 -6.66 6.45 11.51
N ALA A 119 -6.26 5.18 11.52
CA ALA A 119 -4.87 4.76 11.63
C ALA A 119 -4.03 5.24 10.43
N TYR A 120 -4.48 5.04 9.19
CA TYR A 120 -3.78 5.54 8.01
C TYR A 120 -3.76 7.08 7.93
N ALA A 121 -4.82 7.76 8.40
CA ALA A 121 -4.80 9.20 8.51
C ALA A 121 -3.80 9.70 9.59
N ALA A 122 -3.55 8.92 10.64
CA ALA A 122 -2.49 9.21 11.62
C ALA A 122 -1.10 9.00 11.02
N LEU A 123 -0.87 7.89 10.30
CA LEU A 123 0.36 7.65 9.53
C LEU A 123 0.66 8.78 8.53
N HIS A 124 -0.38 9.27 7.84
CA HIS A 124 -0.22 10.39 6.90
C HIS A 124 0.19 11.69 7.62
N ARG A 125 -0.46 12.04 8.74
CA ARG A 125 -0.06 13.20 9.55
C ARG A 125 1.36 13.10 10.09
N ALA A 126 1.80 11.87 10.40
CA ALA A 126 3.16 11.61 10.85
C ALA A 126 4.19 11.54 9.69
N GLY A 127 3.74 11.68 8.43
CA GLY A 127 4.60 11.72 7.25
C GLY A 127 5.01 10.36 6.70
N TYR A 128 4.33 9.27 7.12
CA TYR A 128 4.62 7.91 6.64
C TYR A 128 3.65 7.41 5.56
N ALA A 129 2.42 7.88 5.55
CA ALA A 129 1.46 7.46 4.51
C ALA A 129 1.23 8.57 3.49
N HIS A 130 1.17 8.17 2.21
CA HIS A 130 1.09 9.08 1.07
C HIS A 130 0.02 8.63 0.09
N SER A 131 -0.57 9.59 -0.63
CA SER A 131 -1.49 9.34 -1.73
C SER A 131 -0.97 9.90 -3.05
N VAL A 132 -1.29 9.18 -4.14
CA VAL A 132 -1.17 9.70 -5.50
C VAL A 132 -2.56 9.72 -6.13
N GLU A 133 -2.95 10.86 -6.65
CA GLU A 133 -4.30 11.19 -7.07
C GLU A 133 -4.35 11.48 -8.55
N THR A 134 -5.38 10.96 -9.21
CA THR A 134 -5.68 11.25 -10.62
C THR A 134 -6.89 12.15 -10.68
N TRP A 135 -6.68 13.37 -11.11
CA TRP A 135 -7.68 14.42 -11.22
C TRP A 135 -7.99 14.74 -12.67
N LYS A 136 -9.21 15.21 -12.94
CA LYS A 136 -9.59 15.83 -14.20
C LYS A 136 -10.74 16.80 -13.95
N ASP A 137 -10.68 17.98 -14.54
CA ASP A 137 -11.70 19.04 -14.43
C ASP A 137 -12.10 19.35 -12.97
N GLY A 138 -11.14 19.31 -12.05
CA GLY A 138 -11.34 19.52 -10.61
C GLY A 138 -11.94 18.34 -9.84
N GLU A 139 -12.20 17.20 -10.51
CA GLU A 139 -12.73 15.99 -9.91
C GLU A 139 -11.65 14.94 -9.63
N LEU A 140 -11.72 14.30 -8.46
CA LEU A 140 -10.87 13.16 -8.10
C LEU A 140 -11.45 11.87 -8.69
N LEU A 141 -10.84 11.39 -9.78
CA LEU A 141 -11.33 10.24 -10.56
C LEU A 141 -10.66 8.92 -10.25
N GLY A 142 -9.54 8.93 -9.55
CA GLY A 142 -8.84 7.74 -9.10
C GLY A 142 -7.68 8.10 -8.21
N GLY A 143 -7.07 7.10 -7.63
CA GLY A 143 -5.91 7.27 -6.77
C GLY A 143 -5.55 5.99 -6.05
N LEU A 144 -4.45 6.08 -5.36
CA LEU A 144 -3.95 5.04 -4.48
C LEU A 144 -3.34 5.69 -3.23
N TYR A 145 -3.17 4.89 -2.20
CA TYR A 145 -2.37 5.27 -1.06
C TYR A 145 -1.47 4.12 -0.61
N GLY A 146 -0.46 4.46 0.16
CA GLY A 146 0.47 3.51 0.73
C GLY A 146 1.33 4.12 1.82
N VAL A 147 2.20 3.30 2.39
CA VAL A 147 3.12 3.69 3.45
C VAL A 147 4.55 3.68 2.91
N ALA A 148 5.32 4.73 3.22
CA ALA A 148 6.74 4.81 2.90
C ALA A 148 7.54 4.70 4.20
N LEU A 149 8.49 3.77 4.24
CA LEU A 149 9.38 3.58 5.38
C LEU A 149 10.79 3.28 4.90
N GLY A 150 11.75 4.16 5.21
CA GLY A 150 13.07 4.14 4.59
C GLY A 150 12.93 4.27 3.06
N ARG A 151 13.40 3.28 2.32
CA ARG A 151 13.24 3.18 0.85
C ARG A 151 12.29 2.07 0.42
N MET A 152 11.39 1.63 1.30
CA MET A 152 10.34 0.66 1.01
C MET A 152 8.99 1.36 0.92
N PHE A 153 8.23 1.09 -0.12
CA PHE A 153 6.86 1.56 -0.27
C PHE A 153 5.88 0.38 -0.20
N TYR A 154 4.87 0.49 0.64
CA TYR A 154 3.80 -0.50 0.80
C TYR A 154 2.54 0.05 0.15
N GLY A 155 2.13 -0.55 -0.98
CA GLY A 155 0.92 -0.16 -1.68
C GLY A 155 -0.31 -0.78 -1.01
N GLU A 156 -1.14 0.02 -0.39
CA GLU A 156 -2.26 -0.45 0.42
C GLU A 156 -3.53 -0.70 -0.39
N SER A 157 -3.98 0.31 -1.11
CA SER A 157 -5.21 0.21 -1.90
C SER A 157 -5.28 1.26 -2.99
N MET A 158 -6.12 0.99 -3.98
CA MET A 158 -6.41 1.93 -5.07
C MET A 158 -7.88 1.89 -5.44
N PHE A 159 -8.38 2.99 -6.00
CA PHE A 159 -9.73 3.10 -6.54
C PHE A 159 -9.73 3.79 -7.91
N SER A 160 -10.76 3.52 -8.70
CA SER A 160 -10.93 4.11 -10.03
C SER A 160 -12.41 4.40 -10.30
N ARG A 161 -12.73 5.64 -10.64
CA ARG A 161 -14.06 6.11 -11.08
C ARG A 161 -14.10 6.38 -12.59
N ALA A 162 -12.94 6.40 -13.23
CA ALA A 162 -12.80 6.60 -14.67
C ALA A 162 -11.76 5.64 -15.24
N THR A 163 -11.81 5.42 -16.54
CA THR A 163 -10.93 4.46 -17.25
C THR A 163 -9.46 4.72 -16.93
N ASP A 164 -8.77 3.69 -16.41
CA ASP A 164 -7.35 3.67 -16.07
C ASP A 164 -6.91 4.66 -14.98
N ALA A 165 -7.82 5.41 -14.32
CA ALA A 165 -7.43 6.46 -13.39
C ALA A 165 -6.54 5.95 -12.23
N SER A 166 -6.81 4.77 -11.66
CA SER A 166 -5.94 4.17 -10.63
C SER A 166 -4.59 3.68 -11.20
N LYS A 167 -4.58 3.17 -12.44
CA LYS A 167 -3.33 2.76 -13.10
C LYS A 167 -2.44 3.96 -13.43
N VAL A 168 -3.06 5.08 -13.83
CA VAL A 168 -2.34 6.34 -14.07
C VAL A 168 -1.72 6.85 -12.77
N ALA A 169 -2.45 6.77 -11.64
CA ALA A 169 -1.90 7.06 -10.32
C ALA A 169 -0.71 6.15 -9.98
N LEU A 170 -0.79 4.84 -10.27
CA LEU A 170 0.33 3.91 -10.04
C LEU A 170 1.55 4.22 -10.91
N VAL A 171 1.36 4.58 -12.18
CA VAL A 171 2.46 5.03 -13.04
C VAL A 171 3.12 6.28 -12.46
N GLY A 172 2.32 7.23 -11.99
CA GLY A 172 2.81 8.43 -11.32
C GLY A 172 3.57 8.13 -10.03
N LEU A 173 3.02 7.24 -9.19
CA LEU A 173 3.70 6.76 -7.98
C LEU A 173 5.07 6.18 -8.30
N VAL A 174 5.15 5.25 -9.25
CA VAL A 174 6.44 4.59 -9.59
C VAL A 174 7.45 5.59 -10.13
N GLY A 175 7.01 6.59 -10.91
CA GLY A 175 7.87 7.69 -11.33
C GLY A 175 8.45 8.48 -10.16
N GLU A 176 7.63 8.81 -9.17
CA GLU A 176 8.05 9.50 -7.96
C GLU A 176 8.99 8.64 -7.09
N LEU A 177 8.66 7.35 -6.94
CA LEU A 177 9.50 6.39 -6.19
C LEU A 177 10.89 6.25 -6.79
N ARG A 178 10.99 6.13 -8.12
CA ARG A 178 12.28 6.10 -8.83
C ARG A 178 13.09 7.36 -8.59
N ALA A 179 12.47 8.53 -8.71
CA ALA A 179 13.12 9.81 -8.48
C ALA A 179 13.67 9.97 -7.05
N ARG A 180 13.08 9.24 -6.09
CA ARG A 180 13.48 9.20 -4.67
C ARG A 180 14.37 8.02 -4.31
N GLY A 181 14.72 7.15 -5.26
CA GLY A 181 15.56 5.99 -5.03
C GLY A 181 14.88 4.83 -4.31
N PHE A 182 13.56 4.71 -4.40
CA PHE A 182 12.81 3.54 -3.94
C PHE A 182 12.85 2.44 -5.01
N PRO A 183 13.42 1.27 -4.75
CA PRO A 183 13.53 0.23 -5.76
C PRO A 183 12.27 -0.65 -5.85
N LEU A 184 11.46 -0.70 -4.79
CA LEU A 184 10.47 -1.76 -4.60
C LEU A 184 9.15 -1.24 -4.02
N VAL A 185 8.05 -1.76 -4.54
CA VAL A 185 6.71 -1.63 -3.94
C VAL A 185 6.26 -3.01 -3.46
N ASP A 186 5.92 -3.11 -2.19
CA ASP A 186 5.20 -4.25 -1.64
C ASP A 186 3.73 -4.18 -2.05
N CYS A 187 3.26 -5.20 -2.74
CA CYS A 187 1.88 -5.33 -3.20
C CYS A 187 1.10 -6.40 -2.42
N GLN A 188 1.69 -6.94 -1.36
CA GLN A 188 1.17 -7.97 -0.46
C GLN A 188 0.77 -9.26 -1.18
N MET A 189 -0.37 -9.28 -1.87
CA MET A 189 -0.96 -10.46 -2.50
C MET A 189 -1.11 -10.29 -4.01
N ARG A 190 -1.10 -11.41 -4.72
CA ARG A 190 -1.24 -11.44 -6.17
C ARG A 190 -2.65 -11.01 -6.61
N THR A 191 -2.68 -10.07 -7.54
CA THR A 191 -3.88 -9.76 -8.33
C THR A 191 -3.56 -9.79 -9.83
N PRO A 192 -4.55 -10.12 -10.70
CA PRO A 192 -4.34 -10.08 -12.15
C PRO A 192 -3.89 -8.70 -12.65
N LEU A 193 -4.42 -7.63 -12.05
CA LEU A 193 -4.06 -6.26 -12.38
C LEU A 193 -2.57 -6.00 -12.12
N LEU A 194 -2.09 -6.28 -10.91
CA LEU A 194 -0.69 -6.05 -10.54
C LEU A 194 0.27 -6.90 -11.38
N ALA A 195 -0.08 -8.16 -11.63
CA ALA A 195 0.69 -9.05 -12.51
C ALA A 195 0.80 -8.47 -13.94
N SER A 196 -0.29 -7.90 -14.48
CA SER A 196 -0.29 -7.26 -15.80
C SER A 196 0.61 -6.02 -15.88
N LEU A 197 0.87 -5.38 -14.73
CA LEU A 197 1.74 -4.21 -14.59
C LEU A 197 3.20 -4.58 -14.26
N GLY A 198 3.54 -5.88 -14.25
CA GLY A 198 4.90 -6.37 -14.06
C GLY A 198 5.24 -6.81 -12.64
N ALA A 199 4.29 -6.71 -11.70
CA ALA A 199 4.51 -7.25 -10.37
C ALA A 199 4.62 -8.79 -10.43
N ARG A 200 5.43 -9.36 -9.53
CA ARG A 200 5.67 -10.80 -9.42
C ARG A 200 5.73 -11.27 -7.98
N GLU A 201 5.49 -12.54 -7.81
CA GLU A 201 5.62 -13.20 -6.52
C GLU A 201 7.07 -13.61 -6.27
N ILE A 202 7.54 -13.38 -5.07
CA ILE A 202 8.85 -13.84 -4.58
C ILE A 202 8.65 -14.56 -3.24
N PRO A 203 9.53 -15.53 -2.88
CA PRO A 203 9.47 -16.14 -1.56
C PRO A 203 9.56 -15.10 -0.43
N ARG A 204 8.79 -15.26 0.64
CA ARG A 204 8.76 -14.33 1.78
C ARG A 204 10.17 -14.09 2.36
N ASN A 205 11.00 -15.11 2.48
CA ASN A 205 12.37 -14.96 2.97
C ASN A 205 13.25 -14.08 2.07
N VAL A 206 13.01 -14.08 0.74
CA VAL A 206 13.68 -13.17 -0.21
C VAL A 206 13.19 -11.76 -0.01
N PHE A 207 11.86 -11.59 0.14
CA PHE A 207 11.24 -10.30 0.44
C PHE A 207 11.80 -9.69 1.73
N LEU A 208 11.86 -10.44 2.83
CA LEU A 208 12.33 -9.97 4.13
C LEU A 208 13.81 -9.55 4.12
N ARG A 209 14.66 -10.24 3.36
CA ARG A 209 16.06 -9.80 3.18
C ARG A 209 16.15 -8.45 2.45
N GLN A 210 15.35 -8.24 1.41
CA GLN A 210 15.29 -6.94 0.71
C GLN A 210 14.72 -5.87 1.62
N LEU A 211 13.64 -6.19 2.34
CA LEU A 211 12.98 -5.30 3.28
C LEU A 211 13.95 -4.77 4.35
N SER A 212 14.71 -5.63 5.01
CA SER A 212 15.64 -5.26 6.07
C SER A 212 16.70 -4.27 5.58
N ALA A 213 17.14 -4.36 4.32
CA ALA A 213 18.06 -3.42 3.72
C ALA A 213 17.41 -2.06 3.40
N LEU A 214 16.12 -2.03 3.11
CA LEU A 214 15.41 -0.84 2.65
C LEU A 214 14.80 0.00 3.79
N VAL A 215 14.27 -0.64 4.85
CA VAL A 215 13.58 0.08 5.94
C VAL A 215 14.53 0.79 6.90
N ASN A 216 15.82 0.43 6.93
CA ASN A 216 16.81 0.99 7.83
C ASN A 216 17.52 2.24 7.28
N TYR A 217 17.08 2.75 6.12
CA TYR A 217 17.54 4.04 5.67
C TYR A 217 17.05 5.14 6.61
N ALA A 218 17.99 5.93 7.11
CA ALA A 218 17.73 7.00 8.08
C ALA A 218 17.14 8.28 7.47
N ASP A 219 16.56 8.21 6.30
CA ASP A 219 15.92 9.37 5.69
C ASP A 219 14.68 9.75 6.50
N PRO A 220 14.57 11.03 6.94
CA PRO A 220 13.33 11.50 7.51
C PRO A 220 12.19 11.33 6.49
N PRO A 221 10.93 11.17 6.93
CA PRO A 221 9.80 11.14 6.01
C PRO A 221 9.88 12.38 5.11
N ALA A 222 10.27 12.18 3.88
CA ALA A 222 10.43 13.30 2.96
C ALA A 222 9.04 13.84 2.65
N THR A 223 8.86 15.15 2.74
CA THR A 223 7.65 15.80 2.28
C THR A 223 7.44 15.45 0.80
N TRP A 224 6.42 14.63 0.52
CA TRP A 224 6.11 14.17 -0.82
C TRP A 224 5.40 15.24 -1.67
N GLN A 225 4.91 16.31 -1.03
CA GLN A 225 4.28 17.42 -1.73
C GLN A 225 5.25 18.03 -2.73
N ARG A 226 4.93 17.97 -4.00
CA ARG A 226 5.63 18.78 -5.01
C ARG A 226 5.47 20.24 -4.62
N ARG A 227 6.58 20.94 -4.35
CA ARG A 227 6.57 22.39 -4.38
C ARG A 227 6.03 22.77 -5.76
N ARG A 228 4.90 23.50 -5.80
CA ARG A 228 4.44 24.10 -7.06
C ARG A 228 5.60 24.93 -7.60
N ALA A 229 6.09 24.58 -8.80
CA ALA A 229 6.99 25.43 -9.55
C ALA A 229 6.21 26.67 -10.02
#